data_381e75f6751e1e68b78f0860e8c89c1c
#
_entry.id   381e75f6751e1e68b78f0860e8c89c1c
#
_cell.length_a   1.000
_cell.length_b   1.000
_cell.length_c   1.000
_cell.angle_alpha   90.00
_cell.angle_beta   90.00
_cell.angle_gamma   90.00
#
_symmetry.space_group_name_H-M   'P 1'
#
loop_
_entity.id
_entity.type
_entity.pdbx_description
1 polymer ?
#
loop_
_entity_poly.entity_id
_entity_poly.type
_entity_poly.pdbx_seq_one_letter_code
_entity_poly.pdbx_strand_id
1 'polypeptide(L)'
;MTFLITGATGNVGGELVTQLIDAGHNVRAYVRNPNKARQQLPQVAEIAIGDLDDTAALNQAAEGVDAIFFMQAAPIPAQAQKVVDAATAAGVRRIVALSSIGTVLLPMCIIGAAINARDDVLRATDLHITFLKPNTLASNALWWKPTIANEGKVYDPTDPGLTPPIDPYDIARVAATVLTQPGHEGHSYILNGPEALSARQQVEILADVLDREIDFVAVTPEQYAEVNIARGTPEPQARGLQDLQELFRAGRSGILSEDVNNLTGIAPRTFRQWCEQHRAEFD
;
A
#
# COMPACT_ATOMS: atom_id res chain seq x y z
N MET A 1 17.50 3.53 -16.30
CA MET A 1 16.06 3.48 -16.63
C MET A 1 15.35 4.63 -15.97
N THR A 2 14.24 5.09 -16.54
CA THR A 2 13.37 6.14 -15.97
C THR A 2 12.01 5.53 -15.61
N PHE A 3 11.55 5.73 -14.38
CA PHE A 3 10.29 5.16 -13.89
C PHE A 3 9.30 6.26 -13.54
N LEU A 4 8.05 6.13 -14.00
CA LEU A 4 6.93 6.95 -13.56
C LEU A 4 6.29 6.33 -12.32
N ILE A 5 6.24 7.08 -11.22
CA ILE A 5 5.69 6.61 -9.94
C ILE A 5 4.45 7.44 -9.61
N THR A 6 3.27 6.82 -9.67
CA THR A 6 2.05 7.42 -9.13
C THR A 6 1.95 7.14 -7.63
N GLY A 7 1.27 8.01 -6.87
CA GLY A 7 1.24 7.88 -5.41
C GLY A 7 2.59 8.08 -4.73
N ALA A 8 3.52 8.78 -5.37
CA ALA A 8 4.92 8.97 -4.94
C ALA A 8 5.09 9.62 -3.56
N THR A 9 4.10 10.33 -3.04
CA THR A 9 4.12 10.94 -1.69
C THR A 9 3.37 10.12 -0.63
N GLY A 10 3.04 8.87 -0.94
CA GLY A 10 2.46 7.90 -0.01
C GLY A 10 3.52 6.99 0.63
N ASN A 11 3.10 6.16 1.60
CA ASN A 11 4.00 5.30 2.37
C ASN A 11 4.86 4.37 1.50
N VAL A 12 4.25 3.69 0.52
CA VAL A 12 4.98 2.79 -0.40
C VAL A 12 5.68 3.58 -1.50
N GLY A 13 4.99 4.56 -2.11
CA GLY A 13 5.54 5.32 -3.25
C GLY A 13 6.76 6.15 -2.87
N GLY A 14 6.79 6.75 -1.68
CA GLY A 14 7.94 7.53 -1.19
C GLY A 14 9.18 6.66 -0.99
N GLU A 15 9.00 5.49 -0.37
CA GLU A 15 10.06 4.50 -0.21
C GLU A 15 10.58 4.00 -1.57
N LEU A 16 9.67 3.73 -2.51
CA LEU A 16 10.04 3.29 -3.85
C LEU A 16 10.86 4.35 -4.62
N VAL A 17 10.46 5.62 -4.54
CA VAL A 17 11.21 6.73 -5.14
C VAL A 17 12.63 6.76 -4.60
N THR A 18 12.80 6.69 -3.28
CA THR A 18 14.11 6.71 -2.62
C THR A 18 14.96 5.52 -3.06
N GLN A 19 14.43 4.31 -2.98
CA GLN A 19 15.17 3.07 -3.33
C GLN A 19 15.58 3.03 -4.80
N LEU A 20 14.74 3.49 -5.73
CA LEU A 20 15.10 3.55 -7.15
C LEU A 20 16.21 4.56 -7.44
N ILE A 21 16.18 5.73 -6.77
CA ILE A 21 17.23 6.75 -6.89
C ILE A 21 18.54 6.25 -6.32
N ASP A 22 18.52 5.62 -5.14
CA ASP A 22 19.71 5.03 -4.51
C ASP A 22 20.33 3.92 -5.35
N ALA A 23 19.50 3.21 -6.13
CA ALA A 23 19.94 2.23 -7.12
C ALA A 23 20.43 2.86 -8.45
N GLY A 24 20.50 4.19 -8.57
CA GLY A 24 21.01 4.89 -9.75
C GLY A 24 19.99 5.02 -10.89
N HIS A 25 18.70 4.89 -10.63
CA HIS A 25 17.65 5.07 -11.62
C HIS A 25 17.06 6.49 -11.60
N ASN A 26 16.56 6.93 -12.75
CA ASN A 26 15.78 8.16 -12.82
C ASN A 26 14.33 7.91 -12.41
N VAL A 27 13.79 8.82 -11.62
CA VAL A 27 12.39 8.73 -11.17
C VAL A 27 11.64 10.00 -11.53
N ARG A 28 10.48 9.82 -12.16
CA ARG A 28 9.48 10.86 -12.35
C ARG A 28 8.32 10.61 -11.40
N ALA A 29 8.21 11.43 -10.37
CA ALA A 29 7.16 11.36 -9.36
C ALA A 29 5.92 12.12 -9.85
N TYR A 30 4.82 11.41 -10.13
CA TYR A 30 3.54 12.00 -10.53
C TYR A 30 2.71 12.34 -9.29
N VAL A 31 2.49 13.62 -9.06
CA VAL A 31 1.95 14.13 -7.79
C VAL A 31 0.94 15.27 -8.00
N ARG A 32 -0.06 15.32 -7.12
CA ARG A 32 -1.04 16.42 -7.08
C ARG A 32 -0.50 17.68 -6.39
N ASN A 33 0.34 17.49 -5.39
CA ASN A 33 0.90 18.58 -4.58
C ASN A 33 2.43 18.62 -4.69
N PRO A 34 2.99 19.49 -5.52
CA PRO A 34 4.43 19.59 -5.73
C PRO A 34 5.19 20.08 -4.49
N ASN A 35 4.56 20.88 -3.63
CA ASN A 35 5.23 21.38 -2.42
C ASN A 35 5.43 20.24 -1.41
N LYS A 36 4.41 19.39 -1.21
CA LYS A 36 4.55 18.18 -0.40
C LYS A 36 5.63 17.26 -0.98
N ALA A 37 5.64 17.06 -2.29
CA ALA A 37 6.63 16.22 -2.96
C ALA A 37 8.07 16.73 -2.73
N ARG A 38 8.33 18.03 -2.90
CA ARG A 38 9.66 18.63 -2.67
C ARG A 38 10.14 18.53 -1.23
N GLN A 39 9.24 18.41 -0.25
CA GLN A 39 9.60 18.25 1.15
C GLN A 39 9.90 16.80 1.53
N GLN A 40 9.26 15.83 0.85
CA GLN A 40 9.29 14.43 1.23
C GLN A 40 10.19 13.55 0.34
N LEU A 41 10.38 13.96 -0.93
CA LEU A 41 11.10 13.14 -1.90
C LEU A 41 12.56 13.65 -2.07
N PRO A 42 13.48 12.77 -2.47
CA PRO A 42 14.84 13.19 -2.85
C PRO A 42 14.82 14.28 -3.91
N GLN A 43 15.70 15.28 -3.76
CA GLN A 43 15.74 16.45 -4.65
C GLN A 43 16.03 16.12 -6.12
N VAL A 44 16.64 14.98 -6.38
CA VAL A 44 16.97 14.51 -7.74
C VAL A 44 15.79 13.87 -8.47
N ALA A 45 14.65 13.64 -7.78
CA ALA A 45 13.45 13.15 -8.42
C ALA A 45 12.83 14.24 -9.31
N GLU A 46 12.50 13.88 -10.55
CA GLU A 46 11.69 14.75 -11.42
C GLU A 46 10.25 14.79 -10.90
N ILE A 47 9.68 15.99 -10.76
CA ILE A 47 8.30 16.16 -10.30
C ILE A 47 7.41 16.46 -11.51
N ALA A 48 6.53 15.54 -11.86
CA ALA A 48 5.42 15.73 -12.79
C ALA A 48 4.13 16.03 -12.00
N ILE A 49 3.47 17.12 -12.34
CA ILE A 49 2.29 17.59 -11.59
C ILE A 49 1.03 17.22 -12.37
N GLY A 50 0.10 16.54 -11.71
CA GLY A 50 -1.19 16.19 -12.27
C GLY A 50 -2.00 15.29 -11.34
N ASP A 51 -3.24 15.04 -11.72
CA ASP A 51 -4.13 14.03 -11.13
C ASP A 51 -4.33 12.89 -12.12
N LEU A 52 -4.67 11.70 -11.65
CA LEU A 52 -4.97 10.55 -12.53
C LEU A 52 -6.20 10.80 -13.44
N ASP A 53 -6.98 11.85 -13.16
CA ASP A 53 -8.07 12.31 -14.02
C ASP A 53 -7.63 13.32 -15.07
N ASP A 54 -6.42 13.88 -14.99
CA ASP A 54 -5.83 14.78 -15.98
C ASP A 54 -5.07 13.96 -17.05
N THR A 55 -5.79 13.63 -18.13
CA THR A 55 -5.24 12.83 -19.23
C THR A 55 -4.05 13.51 -19.94
N ALA A 56 -4.06 14.83 -20.06
CA ALA A 56 -2.98 15.57 -20.74
C ALA A 56 -1.69 15.53 -19.90
N ALA A 57 -1.80 15.81 -18.59
CA ALA A 57 -0.65 15.74 -17.67
C ALA A 57 -0.12 14.30 -17.55
N LEU A 58 -1.00 13.30 -17.53
CA LEU A 58 -0.61 11.91 -17.44
C LEU A 58 0.13 11.43 -18.71
N ASN A 59 -0.35 11.81 -19.89
CA ASN A 59 0.32 11.51 -21.17
C ASN A 59 1.73 12.13 -21.19
N GLN A 60 1.85 13.41 -20.83
CA GLN A 60 3.15 14.08 -20.74
C GLN A 60 4.08 13.38 -19.71
N ALA A 61 3.53 12.98 -18.57
CA ALA A 61 4.31 12.29 -17.55
C ALA A 61 4.79 10.90 -17.99
N ALA A 62 4.08 10.23 -18.88
CA ALA A 62 4.45 8.91 -19.40
C ALA A 62 5.51 8.95 -20.52
N GLU A 63 5.76 10.13 -21.13
CA GLU A 63 6.73 10.25 -22.21
C GLU A 63 8.16 9.89 -21.77
N GLY A 64 8.81 8.99 -22.50
CA GLY A 64 10.21 8.59 -22.31
C GLY A 64 10.49 7.82 -21.02
N VAL A 65 9.46 7.23 -20.37
CA VAL A 65 9.67 6.33 -19.22
C VAL A 65 9.72 4.87 -19.67
N ASP A 66 10.47 4.05 -18.93
CA ASP A 66 10.65 2.63 -19.24
C ASP A 66 9.54 1.74 -18.63
N ALA A 67 9.01 2.16 -17.46
CA ALA A 67 7.92 1.47 -16.79
C ALA A 67 7.17 2.40 -15.82
N ILE A 68 5.96 1.99 -15.44
CA ILE A 68 5.09 2.73 -14.52
C ILE A 68 4.84 1.89 -13.27
N PHE A 69 5.04 2.49 -12.09
CA PHE A 69 4.44 2.00 -10.86
C PHE A 69 3.08 2.68 -10.67
N PHE A 70 2.03 1.87 -10.68
CA PHE A 70 0.66 2.35 -10.57
C PHE A 70 0.08 2.11 -9.18
N MET A 71 -0.19 3.20 -8.49
CA MET A 71 -0.90 3.23 -7.21
C MET A 71 -1.89 4.40 -7.23
N GLN A 72 -3.10 4.18 -6.73
CA GLN A 72 -4.16 5.19 -6.61
C GLN A 72 -4.79 5.15 -5.22
N ALA A 73 -5.32 6.28 -4.76
CA ALA A 73 -5.90 6.40 -3.42
C ALA A 73 -7.26 5.69 -3.29
N ALA A 74 -8.02 5.59 -4.38
CA ALA A 74 -9.27 4.86 -4.47
C ALA A 74 -9.28 3.97 -5.72
N PRO A 75 -9.87 2.77 -5.68
CA PRO A 75 -9.86 1.84 -6.80
C PRO A 75 -10.87 2.24 -7.88
N ILE A 76 -10.53 3.25 -8.69
CA ILE A 76 -11.37 3.81 -9.76
C ILE A 76 -10.94 3.22 -11.11
N PRO A 77 -11.75 2.33 -11.74
CA PRO A 77 -11.40 1.70 -13.02
C PRO A 77 -11.10 2.69 -14.15
N ALA A 78 -11.84 3.80 -14.22
CA ALA A 78 -11.61 4.84 -15.23
C ALA A 78 -10.22 5.49 -15.14
N GLN A 79 -9.66 5.65 -13.94
CA GLN A 79 -8.29 6.14 -13.76
C GLN A 79 -7.26 5.10 -14.22
N ALA A 80 -7.51 3.82 -13.96
CA ALA A 80 -6.65 2.74 -14.47
C ALA A 80 -6.62 2.72 -16.00
N GLN A 81 -7.79 2.93 -16.65
CA GLN A 81 -7.86 3.03 -18.09
C GLN A 81 -7.02 4.19 -18.65
N LYS A 82 -7.08 5.37 -18.01
CA LYS A 82 -6.25 6.52 -18.43
C LYS A 82 -4.75 6.23 -18.31
N VAL A 83 -4.32 5.48 -17.27
CA VAL A 83 -2.91 5.07 -17.13
C VAL A 83 -2.53 4.08 -18.24
N VAL A 84 -3.40 3.14 -18.60
CA VAL A 84 -3.20 2.22 -19.74
C VAL A 84 -3.07 2.98 -21.05
N ASP A 85 -3.98 3.93 -21.29
CA ASP A 85 -4.00 4.74 -22.51
C ASP A 85 -2.72 5.57 -22.62
N ALA A 86 -2.28 6.22 -21.55
CA ALA A 86 -1.04 7.00 -21.49
C ALA A 86 0.20 6.12 -21.69
N ALA A 87 0.26 4.95 -21.06
CA ALA A 87 1.34 3.99 -21.24
C ALA A 87 1.42 3.54 -22.71
N THR A 88 0.28 3.19 -23.30
CA THR A 88 0.19 2.73 -24.70
C THR A 88 0.63 3.82 -25.66
N ALA A 89 0.15 5.06 -25.47
CA ALA A 89 0.49 6.19 -26.32
C ALA A 89 2.00 6.53 -26.24
N ALA A 90 2.62 6.38 -25.08
CA ALA A 90 4.05 6.62 -24.86
C ALA A 90 4.93 5.41 -25.22
N GLY A 91 4.35 4.27 -25.64
CA GLY A 91 5.10 3.04 -25.93
C GLY A 91 5.62 2.31 -24.69
N VAL A 92 5.15 2.66 -23.50
CA VAL A 92 5.49 1.99 -22.24
C VAL A 92 4.78 0.64 -22.17
N ARG A 93 5.55 -0.44 -22.00
CA ARG A 93 5.01 -1.80 -22.01
C ARG A 93 4.78 -2.39 -20.63
N ARG A 94 5.46 -1.88 -19.61
CA ARG A 94 5.47 -2.48 -18.25
C ARG A 94 4.77 -1.60 -17.24
N ILE A 95 3.79 -2.20 -16.52
CA ILE A 95 3.12 -1.58 -15.37
C ILE A 95 3.20 -2.52 -14.18
N VAL A 96 3.71 -2.03 -13.06
CA VAL A 96 3.65 -2.70 -11.75
C VAL A 96 2.54 -2.03 -10.94
N ALA A 97 1.47 -2.76 -10.68
CA ALA A 97 0.29 -2.22 -10.00
C ALA A 97 0.24 -2.65 -8.53
N LEU A 98 0.11 -1.68 -7.63
CA LEU A 98 -0.19 -1.97 -6.23
C LEU A 98 -1.67 -2.35 -6.11
N SER A 99 -1.90 -3.64 -5.89
CA SER A 99 -3.20 -4.25 -5.64
C SER A 99 -3.42 -4.46 -4.13
N SER A 100 -4.11 -5.51 -3.72
CA SER A 100 -4.35 -5.84 -2.31
C SER A 100 -4.60 -7.33 -2.12
N ILE A 101 -4.27 -7.83 -0.93
CA ILE A 101 -4.69 -9.17 -0.48
C ILE A 101 -6.22 -9.34 -0.55
N GLY A 102 -6.98 -8.27 -0.35
CA GLY A 102 -8.43 -8.27 -0.45
C GLY A 102 -8.99 -8.83 -1.76
N THR A 103 -8.20 -8.81 -2.85
CA THR A 103 -8.60 -9.36 -4.16
C THR A 103 -8.54 -10.89 -4.24
N VAL A 104 -8.00 -11.56 -3.23
CA VAL A 104 -7.87 -13.03 -3.16
C VAL A 104 -8.55 -13.63 -1.93
N LEU A 105 -9.05 -12.82 -1.01
CA LEU A 105 -9.81 -13.29 0.15
C LEU A 105 -11.20 -13.79 -0.26
N LEU A 106 -11.69 -14.82 0.43
CA LEU A 106 -13.02 -15.38 0.22
C LEU A 106 -13.81 -15.44 1.55
N PRO A 107 -15.11 -15.03 1.53
CA PRO A 107 -15.80 -14.37 0.40
C PRO A 107 -15.14 -13.05 0.03
N MET A 108 -15.34 -12.57 -1.21
CA MET A 108 -14.74 -11.31 -1.63
C MET A 108 -15.44 -10.14 -0.95
N CYS A 109 -14.67 -9.29 -0.28
CA CYS A 109 -15.18 -8.10 0.37
C CYS A 109 -15.40 -6.94 -0.61
N ILE A 110 -16.17 -5.94 -0.20
CA ILE A 110 -16.52 -4.75 -1.02
C ILE A 110 -15.25 -4.06 -1.56
N ILE A 111 -14.26 -3.81 -0.69
CA ILE A 111 -12.99 -3.18 -1.11
C ILE A 111 -12.23 -4.10 -2.07
N GLY A 112 -12.17 -5.40 -1.78
CA GLY A 112 -11.53 -6.38 -2.66
C GLY A 112 -12.17 -6.42 -4.05
N ALA A 113 -13.50 -6.41 -4.12
CA ALA A 113 -14.24 -6.37 -5.38
C ALA A 113 -13.96 -5.08 -6.18
N ALA A 114 -13.92 -3.93 -5.52
CA ALA A 114 -13.61 -2.65 -6.16
C ALA A 114 -12.17 -2.62 -6.71
N ILE A 115 -11.20 -3.12 -5.95
CA ILE A 115 -9.80 -3.22 -6.41
C ILE A 115 -9.71 -4.22 -7.58
N ASN A 116 -10.41 -5.35 -7.50
CA ASN A 116 -10.42 -6.33 -8.57
C ASN A 116 -11.00 -5.79 -9.87
N ALA A 117 -12.11 -5.02 -9.80
CA ALA A 117 -12.68 -4.34 -10.96
C ALA A 117 -11.69 -3.34 -11.61
N ARG A 118 -10.87 -2.64 -10.82
CA ARG A 118 -9.78 -1.82 -11.31
C ARG A 118 -8.66 -2.67 -11.94
N ASP A 119 -8.29 -3.78 -11.31
CA ASP A 119 -7.25 -4.69 -11.80
C ASP A 119 -7.68 -5.38 -13.11
N ASP A 120 -8.99 -5.63 -13.31
CA ASP A 120 -9.52 -6.21 -14.54
C ASP A 120 -9.29 -5.30 -15.76
N VAL A 121 -9.32 -3.97 -15.58
CA VAL A 121 -8.94 -3.02 -16.64
C VAL A 121 -7.49 -3.25 -17.08
N LEU A 122 -6.58 -3.43 -16.13
CA LEU A 122 -5.17 -3.69 -16.42
C LEU A 122 -4.98 -5.07 -17.08
N ARG A 123 -5.68 -6.10 -16.60
CA ARG A 123 -5.60 -7.47 -17.17
C ARG A 123 -6.12 -7.57 -18.60
N ALA A 124 -7.05 -6.68 -18.99
CA ALA A 124 -7.63 -6.66 -20.31
C ALA A 124 -6.74 -6.04 -21.40
N THR A 125 -5.48 -5.72 -21.08
CA THR A 125 -4.53 -5.06 -21.99
C THR A 125 -3.44 -6.01 -22.47
N ASP A 126 -2.77 -5.66 -23.58
CA ASP A 126 -1.55 -6.34 -24.06
C ASP A 126 -0.27 -5.85 -23.35
N LEU A 127 -0.39 -5.02 -22.30
CA LEU A 127 0.75 -4.55 -21.53
C LEU A 127 1.24 -5.65 -20.56
N HIS A 128 2.48 -5.55 -20.19
CA HIS A 128 3.12 -6.45 -19.22
C HIS A 128 2.76 -5.97 -17.79
N ILE A 129 1.70 -6.54 -17.24
CA ILE A 129 1.20 -6.16 -15.92
C ILE A 129 1.74 -7.11 -14.86
N THR A 130 2.23 -6.55 -13.74
CA THR A 130 2.55 -7.30 -12.52
C THR A 130 1.75 -6.72 -11.36
N PHE A 131 1.09 -7.58 -10.58
CA PHE A 131 0.31 -7.16 -9.42
C PHE A 131 1.05 -7.46 -8.12
N LEU A 132 1.25 -6.44 -7.30
CA LEU A 132 1.71 -6.58 -5.93
C LEU A 132 0.50 -6.53 -5.00
N LYS A 133 0.30 -7.59 -4.22
CA LYS A 133 -0.87 -7.78 -3.34
C LYS A 133 -0.42 -7.77 -1.88
N PRO A 134 -0.12 -6.60 -1.31
CA PRO A 134 0.24 -6.53 0.10
C PRO A 134 -0.93 -6.93 0.99
N ASN A 135 -0.58 -7.53 2.11
CA ASN A 135 -1.46 -7.73 3.26
C ASN A 135 -1.59 -6.42 4.05
N THR A 136 -1.93 -6.48 5.32
CA THR A 136 -2.02 -5.31 6.20
C THR A 136 -0.68 -4.59 6.25
N LEU A 137 -0.67 -3.28 6.05
CA LEU A 137 0.55 -2.49 6.16
C LEU A 137 0.88 -2.25 7.64
N ALA A 138 2.15 -2.42 8.02
CA ALA A 138 2.62 -2.08 9.37
C ALA A 138 2.33 -0.61 9.73
N SER A 139 2.42 0.28 8.74
CA SER A 139 2.10 1.71 8.90
C SER A 139 0.64 2.00 9.28
N ASN A 140 -0.27 1.03 9.19
CA ASN A 140 -1.64 1.19 9.68
C ASN A 140 -1.68 1.38 11.21
N ALA A 141 -0.67 0.94 11.95
CA ALA A 141 -0.53 1.21 13.37
C ALA A 141 -0.50 2.72 13.70
N LEU A 142 -0.12 3.57 12.76
CA LEU A 142 -0.20 5.02 12.93
C LEU A 142 -1.65 5.54 13.10
N TRP A 143 -2.65 4.78 12.68
CA TRP A 143 -4.05 5.13 12.93
C TRP A 143 -4.43 5.04 14.42
N TRP A 144 -3.65 4.32 15.23
CA TRP A 144 -3.84 4.21 16.67
C TRP A 144 -3.31 5.43 17.45
N LYS A 145 -2.43 6.26 16.83
CA LYS A 145 -1.81 7.42 17.50
C LYS A 145 -2.79 8.31 18.27
N PRO A 146 -3.93 8.74 17.71
CA PRO A 146 -4.83 9.66 18.43
C PRO A 146 -5.39 9.05 19.71
N THR A 147 -5.74 7.77 19.71
CA THR A 147 -6.31 7.09 20.89
C THR A 147 -5.23 6.71 21.88
N ILE A 148 -4.03 6.35 21.41
CA ILE A 148 -2.86 6.14 22.27
C ILE A 148 -2.48 7.44 22.99
N ALA A 149 -2.38 8.57 22.27
CA ALA A 149 -1.99 9.84 22.84
C ALA A 149 -3.04 10.41 23.84
N ASN A 150 -4.34 10.27 23.55
CA ASN A 150 -5.40 10.87 24.33
C ASN A 150 -5.91 9.97 25.46
N GLU A 151 -5.86 8.65 25.29
CA GLU A 151 -6.54 7.69 26.16
C GLU A 151 -5.62 6.57 26.66
N GLY A 152 -4.42 6.41 26.10
CA GLY A 152 -3.55 5.27 26.36
C GLY A 152 -4.11 3.95 25.83
N LYS A 153 -4.96 4.00 24.79
CA LYS A 153 -5.72 2.83 24.31
C LYS A 153 -5.66 2.64 22.81
N VAL A 154 -5.81 1.38 22.40
CA VAL A 154 -6.07 0.99 21.02
C VAL A 154 -7.40 0.26 20.95
N TYR A 155 -8.27 0.71 20.05
CA TYR A 155 -9.54 0.07 19.72
C TYR A 155 -9.38 -0.63 18.38
N ASP A 156 -9.47 -1.97 18.35
CA ASP A 156 -9.29 -2.72 17.11
C ASP A 156 -10.40 -3.76 16.92
N PRO A 157 -10.97 -3.84 15.70
CA PRO A 157 -12.08 -4.74 15.42
C PRO A 157 -11.65 -6.11 14.90
N THR A 158 -10.37 -6.34 14.63
CA THR A 158 -9.88 -7.52 13.89
C THR A 158 -9.48 -8.69 14.80
N ASP A 159 -9.26 -8.43 16.11
CA ASP A 159 -8.94 -9.48 17.09
C ASP A 159 -10.11 -10.50 17.23
N PRO A 160 -9.87 -11.82 17.28
CA PRO A 160 -8.56 -12.50 17.40
C PRO A 160 -7.90 -12.91 16.07
N GLY A 161 -8.38 -12.41 14.93
CA GLY A 161 -7.83 -12.78 13.63
C GLY A 161 -6.35 -12.37 13.49
N LEU A 162 -5.60 -13.16 12.72
CA LEU A 162 -4.20 -12.92 12.48
C LEU A 162 -4.00 -12.24 11.13
N THR A 163 -3.10 -11.26 11.09
CA THR A 163 -2.64 -10.61 9.86
C THR A 163 -1.11 -10.55 9.89
N PRO A 164 -0.41 -10.75 8.77
CA PRO A 164 1.03 -10.57 8.68
C PRO A 164 1.38 -9.15 8.22
N PRO A 165 1.54 -8.16 9.13
CA PRO A 165 1.78 -6.77 8.76
C PRO A 165 3.11 -6.64 8.02
N ILE A 166 3.07 -5.99 6.85
CA ILE A 166 4.24 -5.75 6.02
C ILE A 166 4.70 -4.30 6.09
N ASP A 167 6.00 -4.08 6.20
CA ASP A 167 6.62 -2.76 6.12
C ASP A 167 6.46 -2.19 4.68
N PRO A 168 5.96 -0.95 4.50
CA PRO A 168 5.96 -0.27 3.21
C PRO A 168 7.32 -0.26 2.51
N TYR A 169 8.41 -0.23 3.25
CA TYR A 169 9.78 -0.36 2.73
C TYR A 169 9.98 -1.68 1.96
N ASP A 170 9.46 -2.80 2.47
CA ASP A 170 9.60 -4.10 1.83
C ASP A 170 8.72 -4.22 0.58
N ILE A 171 7.53 -3.60 0.57
CA ILE A 171 6.69 -3.49 -0.62
C ILE A 171 7.44 -2.70 -1.70
N ALA A 172 8.05 -1.58 -1.32
CA ALA A 172 8.84 -0.75 -2.23
C ALA A 172 10.05 -1.50 -2.78
N ARG A 173 10.73 -2.29 -1.95
CA ARG A 173 11.86 -3.14 -2.37
C ARG A 173 11.44 -4.17 -3.42
N VAL A 174 10.32 -4.86 -3.21
CA VAL A 174 9.75 -5.78 -4.20
C VAL A 174 9.37 -5.01 -5.47
N ALA A 175 8.72 -3.86 -5.35
CA ALA A 175 8.35 -3.03 -6.49
C ALA A 175 9.58 -2.59 -7.31
N ALA A 176 10.67 -2.18 -6.65
CA ALA A 176 11.93 -1.83 -7.31
C ALA A 176 12.53 -3.03 -8.06
N THR A 177 12.55 -4.21 -7.44
CA THR A 177 13.02 -5.45 -8.08
C THR A 177 12.21 -5.76 -9.34
N VAL A 178 10.88 -5.76 -9.23
CA VAL A 178 9.97 -6.10 -10.34
C VAL A 178 10.00 -5.06 -11.47
N LEU A 179 10.21 -3.77 -11.14
CA LEU A 179 10.38 -2.71 -12.14
C LEU A 179 11.69 -2.83 -12.92
N THR A 180 12.77 -3.29 -12.28
CA THR A 180 14.12 -3.26 -12.83
C THR A 180 14.54 -4.58 -13.48
N GLN A 181 13.92 -5.69 -13.08
CA GLN A 181 14.26 -7.03 -13.60
C GLN A 181 13.18 -7.55 -14.56
N PRO A 182 13.51 -8.42 -15.53
CA PRO A 182 12.55 -9.11 -16.39
C PRO A 182 11.97 -10.35 -15.71
N GLY A 183 10.91 -10.91 -16.30
CA GLY A 183 10.36 -12.22 -15.90
C GLY A 183 9.22 -12.13 -14.87
N HIS A 184 8.69 -10.93 -14.65
CA HIS A 184 7.58 -10.70 -13.72
C HIS A 184 6.24 -10.41 -14.41
N GLU A 185 6.24 -10.41 -15.74
CA GLU A 185 5.08 -10.11 -16.58
C GLU A 185 3.94 -11.13 -16.37
N GLY A 186 2.75 -10.65 -16.09
CA GLY A 186 1.57 -11.48 -15.81
C GLY A 186 1.52 -12.11 -14.42
N HIS A 187 2.54 -11.87 -13.57
CA HIS A 187 2.57 -12.44 -12.23
C HIS A 187 1.80 -11.59 -11.22
N SER A 188 1.39 -12.26 -10.14
CA SER A 188 0.80 -11.63 -8.95
C SER A 188 1.52 -12.15 -7.72
N TYR A 189 2.01 -11.27 -6.88
CA TYR A 189 2.79 -11.60 -5.68
C TYR A 189 2.04 -11.18 -4.42
N ILE A 190 1.95 -12.09 -3.44
CA ILE A 190 1.37 -11.82 -2.12
C ILE A 190 2.48 -11.35 -1.19
N LEU A 191 2.39 -10.13 -0.71
CA LEU A 191 3.43 -9.50 0.08
C LEU A 191 3.03 -9.42 1.55
N ASN A 192 3.83 -10.03 2.42
CA ASN A 192 3.60 -10.11 3.86
C ASN A 192 4.85 -9.75 4.66
N GLY A 193 4.64 -9.35 5.92
CA GLY A 193 5.64 -9.49 6.95
C GLY A 193 5.91 -10.97 7.29
N PRO A 194 6.97 -11.26 8.07
CA PRO A 194 7.42 -12.64 8.31
C PRO A 194 6.55 -13.41 9.30
N GLU A 195 5.65 -12.76 10.01
CA GLU A 195 4.87 -13.32 11.11
C GLU A 195 3.41 -12.88 11.08
N ALA A 196 2.49 -13.79 11.33
CA ALA A 196 1.06 -13.49 11.46
C ALA A 196 0.76 -13.15 12.93
N LEU A 197 0.28 -11.93 13.17
CA LEU A 197 0.02 -11.36 14.49
C LEU A 197 -1.44 -10.95 14.63
N SER A 198 -2.04 -11.17 15.81
CA SER A 198 -3.30 -10.52 16.15
C SER A 198 -3.09 -9.03 16.42
N ALA A 199 -4.16 -8.24 16.37
CA ALA A 199 -4.07 -6.82 16.72
C ALA A 199 -3.58 -6.62 18.17
N ARG A 200 -3.99 -7.49 19.09
CA ARG A 200 -3.50 -7.50 20.48
C ARG A 200 -1.98 -7.69 20.53
N GLN A 201 -1.43 -8.67 19.84
CA GLN A 201 0.02 -8.91 19.79
C GLN A 201 0.77 -7.73 19.17
N GLN A 202 0.19 -7.10 18.14
CA GLN A 202 0.78 -5.88 17.55
C GLN A 202 0.83 -4.73 18.56
N VAL A 203 -0.23 -4.55 19.37
CA VAL A 203 -0.27 -3.53 20.44
C VAL A 203 0.73 -3.84 21.54
N GLU A 204 0.86 -5.09 21.95
CA GLU A 204 1.87 -5.53 22.94
C GLU A 204 3.30 -5.24 22.45
N ILE A 205 3.61 -5.53 21.19
CA ILE A 205 4.91 -5.21 20.58
C ILE A 205 5.14 -3.68 20.55
N LEU A 206 4.12 -2.91 20.17
CA LEU A 206 4.23 -1.45 20.12
C LEU A 206 4.42 -0.85 21.51
N ALA A 207 3.67 -1.31 22.51
CA ALA A 207 3.79 -0.88 23.91
C ALA A 207 5.20 -1.12 24.46
N ASP A 208 5.77 -2.31 24.19
CA ASP A 208 7.14 -2.66 24.57
C ASP A 208 8.19 -1.74 23.90
N VAL A 209 8.05 -1.50 22.59
CA VAL A 209 8.96 -0.60 21.85
C VAL A 209 8.86 0.84 22.33
N LEU A 210 7.66 1.31 22.69
CA LEU A 210 7.45 2.68 23.19
C LEU A 210 7.83 2.84 24.68
N ASP A 211 8.05 1.73 25.39
CA ASP A 211 8.29 1.68 26.84
C ASP A 211 7.14 2.38 27.62
N ARG A 212 5.90 2.03 27.28
CA ARG A 212 4.70 2.59 27.92
C ARG A 212 3.51 1.63 27.86
N GLU A 213 2.63 1.71 28.85
CA GLU A 213 1.39 0.92 28.86
C GLU A 213 0.41 1.42 27.80
N ILE A 214 -0.16 0.48 27.04
CA ILE A 214 -1.21 0.72 26.06
C ILE A 214 -2.28 -0.36 26.25
N ASP A 215 -3.47 0.06 26.65
CA ASP A 215 -4.61 -0.85 26.81
C ASP A 215 -5.15 -1.27 25.44
N PHE A 216 -5.35 -2.57 25.25
CA PHE A 216 -6.05 -3.10 24.08
C PHE A 216 -7.54 -3.30 24.35
N VAL A 217 -8.39 -2.70 23.55
CA VAL A 217 -9.86 -2.80 23.62
C VAL A 217 -10.39 -3.43 22.34
N ALA A 218 -10.83 -4.70 22.43
CA ALA A 218 -11.50 -5.35 21.32
C ALA A 218 -12.90 -4.74 21.11
N VAL A 219 -13.19 -4.32 19.88
CA VAL A 219 -14.51 -3.81 19.46
C VAL A 219 -15.05 -4.69 18.32
N THR A 220 -16.32 -4.55 17.97
CA THR A 220 -16.82 -5.21 16.75
C THR A 220 -16.51 -4.36 15.50
N PRO A 221 -16.40 -4.97 14.30
CA PRO A 221 -16.24 -4.20 13.05
C PRO A 221 -17.37 -3.17 12.86
N GLU A 222 -18.60 -3.52 13.25
CA GLU A 222 -19.75 -2.60 13.21
C GLU A 222 -19.55 -1.39 14.15
N GLN A 223 -19.20 -1.64 15.43
CA GLN A 223 -18.92 -0.55 16.39
C GLN A 223 -17.81 0.38 15.89
N TYR A 224 -16.76 -0.19 15.31
CA TYR A 224 -15.66 0.58 14.75
C TYR A 224 -16.11 1.43 13.56
N ALA A 225 -16.93 0.89 12.67
CA ALA A 225 -17.50 1.62 11.53
C ALA A 225 -18.38 2.79 11.99
N GLU A 226 -19.28 2.58 12.97
CA GLU A 226 -20.15 3.63 13.51
C GLU A 226 -19.33 4.80 14.11
N VAL A 227 -18.28 4.50 14.87
CA VAL A 227 -17.39 5.52 15.43
C VAL A 227 -16.70 6.32 14.31
N ASN A 228 -16.23 5.66 13.25
CA ASN A 228 -15.60 6.34 12.12
C ASN A 228 -16.58 7.21 11.33
N ILE A 229 -17.81 6.75 11.12
CA ILE A 229 -18.87 7.55 10.50
C ILE A 229 -19.15 8.79 11.33
N ALA A 230 -19.31 8.65 12.64
CA ALA A 230 -19.53 9.76 13.55
C ALA A 230 -18.36 10.79 13.55
N ARG A 231 -17.15 10.35 13.24
CA ARG A 231 -15.94 11.19 13.07
C ARG A 231 -15.79 11.79 11.67
N GLY A 232 -16.75 11.55 10.77
CA GLY A 232 -16.80 12.15 9.44
C GLY A 232 -16.24 11.26 8.30
N THR A 233 -15.94 10.00 8.55
CA THR A 233 -15.63 9.07 7.46
C THR A 233 -16.90 8.83 6.64
N PRO A 234 -16.86 8.94 5.29
CA PRO A 234 -18.01 8.63 4.46
C PRO A 234 -18.51 7.20 4.70
N GLU A 235 -19.84 7.05 4.88
CA GLU A 235 -20.43 5.75 5.23
C GLU A 235 -20.05 4.61 4.27
N PRO A 236 -20.06 4.79 2.93
CA PRO A 236 -19.64 3.70 2.03
C PRO A 236 -18.19 3.23 2.27
N GLN A 237 -17.30 4.16 2.62
CA GLN A 237 -15.90 3.83 2.95
C GLN A 237 -15.82 3.09 4.30
N ALA A 238 -16.51 3.54 5.32
CA ALA A 238 -16.53 2.90 6.63
C ALA A 238 -17.12 1.48 6.55
N ARG A 239 -18.21 1.29 5.79
CA ARG A 239 -18.83 -0.04 5.58
C ARG A 239 -17.94 -0.97 4.74
N GLY A 240 -17.28 -0.44 3.71
CA GLY A 240 -16.29 -1.23 2.94
C GLY A 240 -15.13 -1.71 3.81
N LEU A 241 -14.65 -0.87 4.73
CA LEU A 241 -13.61 -1.26 5.68
C LEU A 241 -14.12 -2.26 6.71
N GLN A 242 -15.36 -2.09 7.21
CA GLN A 242 -16.02 -3.04 8.11
C GLN A 242 -16.04 -4.44 7.51
N ASP A 243 -16.48 -4.59 6.27
CA ASP A 243 -16.56 -5.87 5.54
C ASP A 243 -15.18 -6.56 5.44
N LEU A 244 -14.12 -5.80 5.15
CA LEU A 244 -12.75 -6.31 5.16
C LEU A 244 -12.29 -6.73 6.57
N GLN A 245 -12.62 -5.94 7.59
CA GLN A 245 -12.26 -6.23 8.99
C GLN A 245 -12.98 -7.49 9.52
N GLU A 246 -14.20 -7.78 9.05
CA GLU A 246 -14.91 -9.02 9.36
C GLU A 246 -14.14 -10.24 8.84
N LEU A 247 -13.56 -10.16 7.64
CA LEU A 247 -12.71 -11.24 7.09
C LEU A 247 -11.42 -11.39 7.89
N PHE A 248 -10.79 -10.29 8.30
CA PHE A 248 -9.59 -10.34 9.12
C PHE A 248 -9.90 -10.98 10.48
N ARG A 249 -10.97 -10.55 11.16
CA ARG A 249 -11.45 -11.11 12.42
C ARG A 249 -11.74 -12.61 12.32
N ALA A 250 -12.27 -13.06 11.17
CA ALA A 250 -12.54 -14.47 10.89
C ALA A 250 -11.26 -15.28 10.52
N GLY A 251 -10.07 -14.70 10.61
CA GLY A 251 -8.79 -15.35 10.33
C GLY A 251 -8.52 -15.62 8.85
N ARG A 252 -9.19 -14.93 7.93
CA ARG A 252 -9.05 -15.16 6.49
C ARG A 252 -7.78 -14.52 5.89
N SER A 253 -7.10 -13.64 6.63
CA SER A 253 -5.94 -12.88 6.16
C SER A 253 -4.59 -13.40 6.69
N GLY A 254 -4.58 -14.43 7.56
CA GLY A 254 -3.35 -14.97 8.16
C GLY A 254 -2.44 -15.76 7.20
N ILE A 255 -2.55 -15.50 5.90
CA ILE A 255 -1.77 -16.20 4.85
C ILE A 255 -0.35 -15.68 4.85
N LEU A 256 0.63 -16.57 4.95
CA LEU A 256 2.05 -16.25 4.77
C LEU A 256 2.50 -16.65 3.36
N SER A 257 3.37 -15.85 2.75
CA SER A 257 4.01 -16.08 1.47
C SER A 257 5.51 -15.78 1.57
N GLU A 258 6.31 -16.52 0.83
CA GLU A 258 7.76 -16.30 0.71
C GLU A 258 8.12 -15.30 -0.42
N ASP A 259 7.14 -14.66 -1.06
CA ASP A 259 7.37 -13.86 -2.26
C ASP A 259 8.35 -12.70 -2.01
N VAL A 260 8.29 -12.04 -0.85
CA VAL A 260 9.23 -10.95 -0.52
C VAL A 260 10.67 -11.48 -0.51
N ASN A 261 10.91 -12.58 0.18
CA ASN A 261 12.25 -13.20 0.27
C ASN A 261 12.70 -13.75 -1.08
N ASN A 262 11.81 -14.45 -1.79
CA ASN A 262 12.14 -15.06 -3.09
C ASN A 262 12.49 -14.02 -4.16
N LEU A 263 11.82 -12.87 -4.16
CA LEU A 263 12.04 -11.80 -5.13
C LEU A 263 13.26 -10.93 -4.80
N THR A 264 13.53 -10.71 -3.52
CA THR A 264 14.55 -9.73 -3.12
C THR A 264 15.81 -10.37 -2.54
N GLY A 265 15.76 -11.66 -2.19
CA GLY A 265 16.83 -12.36 -1.49
C GLY A 265 16.99 -11.93 -0.02
N ILE A 266 16.07 -11.12 0.50
CA ILE A 266 16.13 -10.56 1.85
C ILE A 266 14.78 -10.78 2.53
N ALA A 267 14.79 -11.33 3.74
CA ALA A 267 13.58 -11.51 4.53
C ALA A 267 12.87 -10.17 4.79
N PRO A 268 11.53 -10.15 4.82
CA PRO A 268 10.80 -8.94 5.18
C PRO A 268 11.08 -8.57 6.65
N ARG A 269 10.97 -7.28 6.95
CA ARG A 269 11.11 -6.75 8.31
C ARG A 269 9.96 -7.23 9.19
N THR A 270 10.26 -7.49 10.47
CA THR A 270 9.23 -7.78 11.47
C THR A 270 8.44 -6.53 11.82
N PHE A 271 7.24 -6.71 12.39
CA PHE A 271 6.46 -5.58 12.89
C PHE A 271 7.20 -4.81 13.99
N ARG A 272 7.96 -5.52 14.86
CA ARG A 272 8.83 -4.90 15.86
C ARG A 272 9.86 -3.97 15.24
N GLN A 273 10.56 -4.41 14.19
CA GLN A 273 11.56 -3.58 13.50
C GLN A 273 10.94 -2.33 12.88
N TRP A 274 9.73 -2.46 12.33
CA TRP A 274 8.98 -1.30 11.86
C TRP A 274 8.65 -0.34 13.02
N CYS A 275 8.16 -0.83 14.15
CA CYS A 275 7.86 0.00 15.33
C CYS A 275 9.10 0.74 15.86
N GLU A 276 10.24 0.06 15.93
CA GLU A 276 11.52 0.65 16.37
C GLU A 276 11.96 1.81 15.48
N GLN A 277 11.83 1.66 14.15
CA GLN A 277 12.17 2.71 13.18
C GLN A 277 11.22 3.90 13.21
N HIS A 278 9.96 3.68 13.57
CA HIS A 278 8.90 4.69 13.56
C HIS A 278 8.51 5.16 14.98
N ARG A 279 9.33 4.80 16.00
CA ARG A 279 9.06 5.15 17.40
C ARG A 279 8.75 6.64 17.58
N ALA A 280 9.55 7.51 16.99
CA ALA A 280 9.39 8.95 17.10
C ALA A 280 8.06 9.49 16.52
N GLU A 281 7.37 8.70 15.71
CA GLU A 281 6.06 9.10 15.19
C GLU A 281 4.94 8.96 16.23
N PHE A 282 5.16 8.24 17.32
CA PHE A 282 4.19 8.02 18.41
C PHE A 282 4.41 8.95 19.62
N ASP A 283 5.44 9.80 19.57
CA ASP A 283 5.74 10.82 20.58
C ASP A 283 4.82 12.06 20.47
#